data_c2cc996a9ba19a5e45f033315f92f4e7
#
_entry.id   c2cc996a9ba19a5e45f033315f92f4e7
#
_cell.length_a   1.000
_cell.length_b   1.000
_cell.length_c   1.000
_cell.angle_alpha   90.00
_cell.angle_beta   90.00
_cell.angle_gamma   90.00
#
_symmetry.space_group_name_H-M   'P 1'
#
loop_
_entity.id
_entity.type
_entity.pdbx_description
1 polymer ?
#
loop_
_entity_poly.entity_id
_entity_poly.type
_entity_poly.pdbx_seq_one_letter_code
_entity_poly.pdbx_strand_id
1 'polypeptide(L)'
;MKGSLRNILFILTFIGLTSVTVAQLKIGYILSERIRTEYEELKEAESQLQLEYRKVQFEFDQMVVKMDSLKQDYEIKRLMALDKGESIRQELEQMERSIQNYQAEKIGPQGELMKKQAQMEYEILGKVKKAVDKVAIDGGYDYIIDASVGLLYFKSKFDMTDDVLHELRNLSSDK
;
A
#
# COMPACT_ATOMS: atom_id res chain seq x y z
N MET A 1 62.14 -41.57 22.35
CA MET A 1 61.82 -40.13 22.41
C MET A 1 61.43 -39.50 21.02
N LYS A 2 61.82 -40.08 19.87
CA LYS A 2 61.45 -39.51 18.53
C LYS A 2 60.02 -39.69 18.11
N GLY A 3 59.24 -40.65 18.61
CA GLY A 3 57.87 -40.88 18.30
C GLY A 3 56.85 -39.90 18.93
N SER A 4 57.21 -39.47 20.16
CA SER A 4 56.34 -38.53 20.89
C SER A 4 56.30 -37.11 20.28
N LEU A 5 57.47 -36.65 19.80
CA LEU A 5 57.53 -35.31 19.14
C LEU A 5 56.74 -35.26 17.79
N ARG A 6 56.75 -36.35 17.06
CA ARG A 6 56.01 -36.47 15.75
C ARG A 6 54.50 -36.46 15.98
N ASN A 7 54.03 -37.11 17.01
CA ASN A 7 52.61 -37.10 17.37
C ASN A 7 52.15 -35.74 17.93
N ILE A 8 52.99 -35.06 18.68
CA ILE A 8 52.71 -33.70 19.18
C ILE A 8 52.63 -32.69 18.00
N LEU A 9 53.52 -32.85 17.00
CA LEU A 9 53.50 -32.00 15.81
C LEU A 9 52.22 -32.22 14.96
N PHE A 10 51.76 -33.47 14.88
CA PHE A 10 50.48 -33.78 14.18
C PHE A 10 49.26 -33.23 14.90
N ILE A 11 49.26 -33.23 16.24
CA ILE A 11 48.14 -32.67 17.03
C ILE A 11 48.13 -31.13 16.95
N LEU A 12 49.28 -30.50 16.92
CA LEU A 12 49.38 -29.04 16.75
C LEU A 12 48.92 -28.55 15.35
N THR A 13 49.18 -29.33 14.28
CA THR A 13 48.72 -29.01 12.94
C THR A 13 47.22 -29.23 12.78
N PHE A 14 46.60 -30.12 13.54
CA PHE A 14 45.15 -30.39 13.45
C PHE A 14 44.31 -29.34 14.22
N ILE A 15 44.86 -28.69 15.25
CA ILE A 15 44.22 -27.62 16.02
C ILE A 15 44.20 -26.28 15.23
N GLY A 16 45.11 -26.09 14.27
CA GLY A 16 45.22 -24.85 13.46
C GLY A 16 44.16 -24.70 12.34
N LEU A 17 43.33 -25.73 12.05
CA LEU A 17 42.38 -25.71 10.94
C LEU A 17 40.91 -25.47 11.36
N THR A 18 40.61 -25.13 12.57
CA THR A 18 39.28 -24.64 12.92
C THR A 18 39.16 -23.18 12.50
N SER A 19 38.95 -22.96 11.21
CA SER A 19 38.52 -21.66 10.70
C SER A 19 37.18 -21.36 11.34
N VAL A 20 37.14 -20.45 12.30
CA VAL A 20 35.91 -19.88 12.82
C VAL A 20 35.32 -19.09 11.66
N THR A 21 34.42 -19.72 10.90
CA THR A 21 33.57 -19.03 9.94
C THR A 21 32.64 -18.14 10.74
N VAL A 22 33.03 -16.90 10.93
CA VAL A 22 32.10 -15.87 11.38
C VAL A 22 31.06 -15.73 10.27
N ALA A 23 29.85 -16.21 10.52
CA ALA A 23 28.73 -16.00 9.61
C ALA A 23 28.54 -14.48 9.45
N GLN A 24 28.93 -13.96 8.31
CA GLN A 24 28.80 -12.53 8.04
C GLN A 24 27.36 -12.26 7.67
N LEU A 25 26.65 -11.56 8.55
CA LEU A 25 25.26 -11.14 8.34
C LEU A 25 25.17 -10.32 7.05
N LYS A 26 24.35 -10.77 6.10
CA LYS A 26 24.15 -10.08 4.83
C LYS A 26 22.88 -9.24 4.90
N ILE A 27 23.06 -7.92 4.88
CA ILE A 27 21.97 -6.95 4.95
C ILE A 27 21.90 -6.21 3.62
N GLY A 28 20.69 -6.17 3.04
CA GLY A 28 20.33 -5.32 1.90
C GLY A 28 19.33 -4.25 2.33
N TYR A 29 19.05 -3.34 1.42
CA TYR A 29 17.98 -2.36 1.60
C TYR A 29 17.21 -2.14 0.30
N ILE A 30 15.98 -1.64 0.46
CA ILE A 30 15.13 -1.15 -0.62
C ILE A 30 14.74 0.30 -0.35
N LEU A 31 14.36 1.00 -1.40
CA LEU A 31 13.76 2.32 -1.36
C LEU A 31 12.28 2.19 -1.72
N SER A 32 11.40 2.09 -0.73
CA SER A 32 9.96 1.94 -0.95
C SER A 32 9.38 3.11 -1.74
N GLU A 33 9.94 4.31 -1.61
CA GLU A 33 9.53 5.47 -2.40
C GLU A 33 9.83 5.30 -3.91
N ARG A 34 10.97 4.68 -4.26
CA ARG A 34 11.26 4.33 -5.66
C ARG A 34 10.30 3.25 -6.16
N ILE A 35 10.01 2.24 -5.34
CA ILE A 35 9.03 1.20 -5.70
C ILE A 35 7.68 1.85 -5.98
N ARG A 36 7.22 2.77 -5.13
CA ARG A 36 5.97 3.50 -5.32
C ARG A 36 5.92 4.27 -6.64
N THR A 37 7.02 4.93 -7.00
CA THR A 37 7.08 5.78 -8.18
C THR A 37 7.37 5.03 -9.48
N GLU A 38 7.97 3.83 -9.41
CA GLU A 38 8.41 3.08 -10.58
C GLU A 38 7.59 1.80 -10.85
N TYR A 39 6.80 1.31 -9.86
CA TYR A 39 5.96 0.13 -10.04
C TYR A 39 4.63 0.50 -10.73
N GLU A 40 4.50 0.09 -12.00
CA GLU A 40 3.40 0.51 -12.86
C GLU A 40 2.03 0.05 -12.36
N GLU A 41 1.90 -1.19 -11.88
CA GLU A 41 0.62 -1.70 -11.36
C GLU A 41 0.12 -0.90 -10.15
N LEU A 42 1.03 -0.40 -9.30
CA LEU A 42 0.66 0.48 -8.19
C LEU A 42 0.13 1.83 -8.70
N LYS A 43 0.80 2.44 -9.68
CA LYS A 43 0.35 3.70 -10.29
C LYS A 43 -1.02 3.56 -10.95
N GLU A 44 -1.25 2.45 -11.65
CA GLU A 44 -2.54 2.16 -12.26
C GLU A 44 -3.63 2.01 -11.20
N ALA A 45 -3.35 1.27 -10.13
CA ALA A 45 -4.29 1.07 -9.02
C ALA A 45 -4.60 2.39 -8.29
N GLU A 46 -3.60 3.22 -8.01
CA GLU A 46 -3.77 4.57 -7.44
C GLU A 46 -4.59 5.47 -8.37
N SER A 47 -4.33 5.43 -9.68
CA SER A 47 -5.08 6.19 -10.68
C SER A 47 -6.55 5.77 -10.74
N GLN A 48 -6.83 4.46 -10.72
CA GLN A 48 -8.19 3.94 -10.69
C GLN A 48 -8.92 4.35 -9.40
N LEU A 49 -8.26 4.26 -8.26
CA LEU A 49 -8.84 4.69 -6.99
C LEU A 49 -9.15 6.19 -7.01
N GLN A 50 -8.28 7.01 -7.58
CA GLN A 50 -8.52 8.45 -7.73
C GLN A 50 -9.70 8.76 -8.67
N LEU A 51 -9.91 7.97 -9.72
CA LEU A 51 -11.09 8.08 -10.58
C LEU A 51 -12.38 7.77 -9.81
N GLU A 52 -12.36 6.73 -8.98
CA GLU A 52 -13.50 6.40 -8.12
C GLU A 52 -13.81 7.51 -7.11
N TYR A 53 -12.78 8.08 -6.47
CA TYR A 53 -12.96 9.23 -5.59
C TYR A 53 -13.63 10.41 -6.29
N ARG A 54 -13.16 10.76 -7.50
CA ARG A 54 -13.76 11.85 -8.30
C ARG A 54 -15.20 11.55 -8.68
N LYS A 55 -15.51 10.31 -9.04
CA LYS A 55 -16.87 9.88 -9.38
C LYS A 55 -17.80 10.02 -8.18
N VAL A 56 -17.40 9.49 -7.02
CA VAL A 56 -18.19 9.57 -5.79
C VAL A 56 -18.40 11.03 -5.37
N GLN A 57 -17.36 11.86 -5.46
CA GLN A 57 -17.46 13.29 -5.16
C GLN A 57 -18.45 13.99 -6.11
N PHE A 58 -18.37 13.72 -7.40
CA PHE A 58 -19.30 14.28 -8.37
C PHE A 58 -20.75 13.87 -8.10
N GLU A 59 -21.00 12.60 -7.81
CA GLU A 59 -22.34 12.09 -7.48
C GLU A 59 -22.88 12.77 -6.20
N PHE A 60 -22.04 12.90 -5.17
CA PHE A 60 -22.38 13.61 -3.95
C PHE A 60 -22.75 15.08 -4.21
N ASP A 61 -21.92 15.79 -4.98
CA ASP A 61 -22.17 17.19 -5.35
C ASP A 61 -23.49 17.36 -6.11
N GLN A 62 -23.83 16.43 -7.02
CA GLN A 62 -25.11 16.43 -7.70
C GLN A 62 -26.30 16.26 -6.75
N MET A 63 -26.17 15.42 -5.73
CA MET A 63 -27.21 15.25 -4.71
C MET A 63 -27.37 16.53 -3.88
N VAL A 64 -26.30 17.21 -3.52
CA VAL A 64 -26.34 18.49 -2.79
C VAL A 64 -27.00 19.57 -3.64
N VAL A 65 -26.63 19.72 -4.89
CA VAL A 65 -27.25 20.70 -5.82
C VAL A 65 -28.76 20.45 -5.96
N LYS A 66 -29.15 19.17 -6.09
CA LYS A 66 -30.56 18.81 -6.17
C LYS A 66 -31.31 19.15 -4.89
N MET A 67 -30.71 18.89 -3.73
CA MET A 67 -31.29 19.26 -2.43
C MET A 67 -31.50 20.79 -2.31
N ASP A 68 -30.49 21.58 -2.72
CA ASP A 68 -30.58 23.04 -2.67
C ASP A 68 -31.67 23.58 -3.58
N SER A 69 -31.83 23.00 -4.78
CA SER A 69 -32.95 23.33 -5.69
C SER A 69 -34.31 23.01 -5.05
N LEU A 70 -34.45 21.84 -4.42
CA LEU A 70 -35.69 21.49 -3.69
C LEU A 70 -35.99 22.42 -2.52
N LYS A 71 -34.96 22.87 -1.78
CA LYS A 71 -35.12 23.87 -0.72
C LYS A 71 -35.66 25.20 -1.24
N GLN A 72 -35.09 25.68 -2.35
CA GLN A 72 -35.58 26.92 -2.98
C GLN A 72 -37.02 26.78 -3.43
N ASP A 73 -37.35 25.68 -4.06
CA ASP A 73 -38.73 25.39 -4.50
C ASP A 73 -39.73 25.34 -3.34
N TYR A 74 -39.33 24.70 -2.24
CA TYR A 74 -40.14 24.64 -1.03
C TYR A 74 -40.41 26.04 -0.46
N GLU A 75 -39.37 26.87 -0.31
CA GLU A 75 -39.56 28.24 0.21
C GLU A 75 -40.51 29.08 -0.67
N ILE A 76 -40.35 29.01 -1.99
CA ILE A 76 -41.24 29.72 -2.92
C ILE A 76 -42.71 29.25 -2.75
N LYS A 77 -42.94 27.96 -2.74
CA LYS A 77 -44.31 27.39 -2.64
C LYS A 77 -44.94 27.61 -1.30
N ARG A 78 -44.13 27.58 -0.22
CA ARG A 78 -44.56 27.93 1.14
C ARG A 78 -45.05 29.39 1.22
N LEU A 79 -44.27 30.32 0.65
CA LEU A 79 -44.65 31.74 0.62
C LEU A 79 -45.91 32.02 -0.20
N MET A 80 -46.17 31.24 -1.24
CA MET A 80 -47.34 31.37 -2.08
C MET A 80 -48.58 30.63 -1.55
N ALA A 81 -48.48 30.05 -0.33
CA ALA A 81 -49.56 29.26 0.30
C ALA A 81 -50.13 28.16 -0.60
N LEU A 82 -49.31 27.55 -1.45
CA LEU A 82 -49.72 26.49 -2.35
C LEU A 82 -49.73 25.14 -1.63
N ASP A 83 -50.77 24.34 -1.89
CA ASP A 83 -51.02 23.03 -1.26
C ASP A 83 -49.90 21.96 -1.54
N LYS A 84 -48.97 22.28 -2.45
CA LYS A 84 -47.83 21.40 -2.80
C LYS A 84 -46.63 21.46 -1.83
N GLY A 85 -46.70 22.29 -0.81
CA GLY A 85 -45.59 22.45 0.15
C GLY A 85 -45.26 21.17 0.91
N GLU A 86 -46.28 20.38 1.26
CA GLU A 86 -46.11 19.14 2.02
C GLU A 86 -45.37 18.05 1.22
N SER A 87 -45.68 17.88 -0.07
CA SER A 87 -45.02 16.90 -0.95
C SER A 87 -43.52 17.21 -1.11
N ILE A 88 -43.17 18.50 -1.25
CA ILE A 88 -41.78 18.93 -1.38
C ILE A 88 -41.00 18.77 -0.05
N ARG A 89 -41.67 19.02 1.05
CA ARG A 89 -41.08 18.76 2.39
C ARG A 89 -40.70 17.29 2.53
N GLN A 90 -41.57 16.37 2.13
CA GLN A 90 -41.29 14.93 2.14
C GLN A 90 -40.12 14.56 1.21
N GLU A 91 -40.05 15.16 0.03
CA GLU A 91 -38.94 14.98 -0.92
C GLU A 91 -37.62 15.48 -0.32
N LEU A 92 -37.62 16.62 0.37
CA LEU A 92 -36.45 17.15 1.05
C LEU A 92 -35.95 16.19 2.14
N GLU A 93 -36.86 15.70 2.98
CA GLU A 93 -36.49 14.72 4.02
C GLU A 93 -35.93 13.43 3.45
N GLN A 94 -36.47 12.96 2.30
CA GLN A 94 -35.92 11.79 1.60
C GLN A 94 -34.54 12.08 1.03
N MET A 95 -34.36 13.26 0.44
CA MET A 95 -33.06 13.65 -0.12
C MET A 95 -32.00 13.79 0.95
N GLU A 96 -32.33 14.39 2.10
CA GLU A 96 -31.42 14.49 3.24
C GLU A 96 -30.99 13.10 3.73
N ARG A 97 -31.94 12.18 3.91
CA ARG A 97 -31.62 10.78 4.26
C ARG A 97 -30.75 10.10 3.22
N SER A 98 -31.03 10.32 1.93
CA SER A 98 -30.25 9.74 0.84
C SER A 98 -28.81 10.25 0.82
N ILE A 99 -28.61 11.56 1.07
CA ILE A 99 -27.27 12.16 1.17
C ILE A 99 -26.50 11.59 2.38
N GLN A 100 -27.15 11.47 3.54
CA GLN A 100 -26.52 10.88 4.72
C GLN A 100 -26.11 9.42 4.50
N ASN A 101 -27.01 8.63 3.91
CA ASN A 101 -26.74 7.24 3.58
C ASN A 101 -25.59 7.13 2.55
N TYR A 102 -25.65 7.92 1.48
CA TYR A 102 -24.60 7.95 0.48
C TYR A 102 -23.23 8.30 1.09
N GLN A 103 -23.21 9.32 1.94
CA GLN A 103 -22.01 9.73 2.63
C GLN A 103 -21.45 8.61 3.54
N ALA A 104 -22.32 7.93 4.30
CA ALA A 104 -21.91 6.83 5.15
C ALA A 104 -21.41 5.62 4.35
N GLU A 105 -22.11 5.24 3.29
CA GLU A 105 -21.81 4.07 2.47
C GLU A 105 -20.59 4.27 1.57
N LYS A 106 -20.41 5.46 0.98
CA LYS A 106 -19.35 5.72 0.00
C LYS A 106 -18.10 6.34 0.63
N ILE A 107 -18.27 7.37 1.47
CA ILE A 107 -17.20 8.27 1.94
C ILE A 107 -16.80 7.99 3.39
N GLY A 108 -17.71 7.46 4.19
CA GLY A 108 -17.52 7.25 5.63
C GLY A 108 -16.32 6.36 5.98
N PRO A 109 -15.91 6.31 7.27
CA PRO A 109 -14.73 5.55 7.72
C PRO A 109 -14.80 4.04 7.41
N GLN A 110 -16.00 3.51 7.17
CA GLN A 110 -16.24 2.12 6.74
C GLN A 110 -16.89 2.05 5.35
N GLY A 111 -16.84 3.16 4.61
CA GLY A 111 -17.41 3.29 3.28
C GLY A 111 -16.64 2.50 2.22
N GLU A 112 -17.25 2.43 1.04
CA GLU A 112 -16.67 1.67 -0.09
C GLU A 112 -15.29 2.17 -0.52
N LEU A 113 -15.06 3.48 -0.53
CA LEU A 113 -13.77 4.05 -0.90
C LEU A 113 -12.64 3.60 0.03
N MET A 114 -12.89 3.64 1.35
CA MET A 114 -11.90 3.18 2.34
C MET A 114 -11.63 1.67 2.23
N LYS A 115 -12.67 0.88 1.96
CA LYS A 115 -12.51 -0.57 1.74
C LYS A 115 -11.71 -0.86 0.48
N LYS A 116 -11.99 -0.16 -0.63
CA LYS A 116 -11.22 -0.31 -1.88
C LYS A 116 -9.76 0.08 -1.69
N GLN A 117 -9.50 1.20 -1.00
CA GLN A 117 -8.14 1.62 -0.69
C GLN A 117 -7.41 0.57 0.14
N ALA A 118 -8.01 0.10 1.23
CA ALA A 118 -7.39 -0.90 2.10
C ALA A 118 -7.13 -2.23 1.36
N GLN A 119 -8.04 -2.66 0.49
CA GLN A 119 -7.87 -3.84 -0.34
C GLN A 119 -6.71 -3.67 -1.32
N MET A 120 -6.66 -2.54 -2.02
CA MET A 120 -5.57 -2.21 -2.94
C MET A 120 -4.21 -2.21 -2.23
N GLU A 121 -4.13 -1.54 -1.08
CA GLU A 121 -2.90 -1.51 -0.27
C GLU A 121 -2.47 -2.92 0.16
N TYR A 122 -3.41 -3.74 0.62
CA TYR A 122 -3.14 -5.12 1.01
C TYR A 122 -2.61 -5.97 -0.14
N GLU A 123 -3.22 -5.87 -1.32
CA GLU A 123 -2.80 -6.62 -2.52
C GLU A 123 -1.41 -6.20 -2.99
N ILE A 124 -1.16 -4.89 -3.06
CA ILE A 124 0.14 -4.34 -3.47
C ILE A 124 1.25 -4.70 -2.48
N LEU A 125 1.00 -4.49 -1.17
CA LEU A 125 1.96 -4.87 -0.13
C LEU A 125 2.25 -6.37 -0.15
N GLY A 126 1.25 -7.20 -0.43
CA GLY A 126 1.42 -8.64 -0.59
C GLY A 126 2.35 -9.00 -1.75
N LYS A 127 2.26 -8.29 -2.88
CA LYS A 127 3.16 -8.48 -4.04
C LYS A 127 4.56 -7.98 -3.74
N VAL A 128 4.68 -6.79 -3.17
CA VAL A 128 5.98 -6.23 -2.78
C VAL A 128 6.69 -7.18 -1.81
N LYS A 129 5.95 -7.69 -0.81
CA LYS A 129 6.53 -8.67 0.12
C LYS A 129 7.02 -9.93 -0.60
N LYS A 130 6.26 -10.51 -1.51
CA LYS A 130 6.67 -11.69 -2.27
C LYS A 130 7.92 -11.43 -3.10
N ALA A 131 8.01 -10.28 -3.76
CA ALA A 131 9.17 -9.89 -4.53
C ALA A 131 10.41 -9.73 -3.64
N VAL A 132 10.26 -9.05 -2.50
CA VAL A 132 11.33 -8.89 -1.51
C VAL A 132 11.78 -10.24 -0.94
N ASP A 133 10.85 -11.11 -0.55
CA ASP A 133 11.16 -12.44 -0.02
C ASP A 133 11.96 -13.26 -1.06
N LYS A 134 11.55 -13.23 -2.34
CA LYS A 134 12.25 -13.93 -3.41
C LYS A 134 13.67 -13.39 -3.61
N VAL A 135 13.82 -12.07 -3.74
CA VAL A 135 15.13 -11.42 -3.90
C VAL A 135 16.04 -11.70 -2.68
N ALA A 136 15.47 -11.69 -1.45
CA ALA A 136 16.21 -12.02 -0.25
C ALA A 136 16.75 -13.46 -0.27
N ILE A 137 15.89 -14.42 -0.62
CA ILE A 137 16.24 -15.84 -0.69
C ILE A 137 17.29 -16.09 -1.77
N ASP A 138 17.03 -15.61 -2.99
CA ASP A 138 17.91 -15.82 -4.15
C ASP A 138 19.29 -15.15 -3.93
N GLY A 139 19.29 -13.99 -3.27
CA GLY A 139 20.49 -13.25 -2.94
C GLY A 139 21.19 -13.70 -1.66
N GLY A 140 20.59 -14.58 -0.86
CA GLY A 140 21.13 -15.02 0.44
C GLY A 140 21.26 -13.88 1.46
N TYR A 141 20.28 -13.00 1.51
CA TYR A 141 20.20 -11.91 2.50
C TYR A 141 19.49 -12.39 3.76
N ASP A 142 20.06 -12.01 4.91
CA ASP A 142 19.46 -12.28 6.23
C ASP A 142 18.41 -11.23 6.59
N TYR A 143 18.61 -9.97 6.13
CA TYR A 143 17.67 -8.86 6.33
C TYR A 143 17.63 -7.96 5.11
N ILE A 144 16.41 -7.48 4.78
CA ILE A 144 16.20 -6.35 3.87
C ILE A 144 15.45 -5.26 4.64
N ILE A 145 15.98 -4.05 4.62
CA ILE A 145 15.48 -2.91 5.38
C ILE A 145 14.92 -1.87 4.38
N ASP A 146 13.78 -1.27 4.70
CA ASP A 146 13.33 -0.10 3.95
C ASP A 146 14.13 1.14 4.35
N ALA A 147 15.00 1.60 3.46
CA ALA A 147 15.85 2.75 3.71
C ALA A 147 15.10 4.10 3.61
N SER A 148 13.90 4.13 3.02
CA SER A 148 13.08 5.34 2.95
C SER A 148 12.57 5.78 4.32
N VAL A 149 12.53 4.88 5.31
CA VAL A 149 11.86 5.10 6.61
C VAL A 149 12.82 5.42 7.75
N GLY A 150 14.14 5.46 7.56
CA GLY A 150 14.98 5.79 8.71
C GLY A 150 16.48 5.60 8.58
N LEU A 151 17.00 5.20 7.43
CA LEU A 151 18.44 5.14 7.22
C LEU A 151 18.96 6.48 6.70
N LEU A 152 19.88 7.09 7.46
CA LEU A 152 20.54 8.35 7.08
C LEU A 152 21.70 8.16 6.09
N TYR A 153 22.28 6.96 6.07
CA TYR A 153 23.41 6.62 5.19
C TYR A 153 23.40 5.14 4.80
N PHE A 154 23.61 4.87 3.54
CA PHE A 154 23.75 3.53 2.98
C PHE A 154 24.68 3.54 1.78
N LYS A 155 25.32 2.39 1.52
CA LYS A 155 26.15 2.21 0.32
C LYS A 155 25.31 1.60 -0.79
N SER A 156 25.34 2.18 -1.98
CA SER A 156 24.57 1.75 -3.15
C SER A 156 24.75 0.27 -3.52
N LYS A 157 25.89 -0.33 -3.21
CA LYS A 157 26.12 -1.76 -3.47
C LYS A 157 25.20 -2.72 -2.71
N PHE A 158 24.47 -2.23 -1.73
CA PHE A 158 23.49 -3.00 -0.95
C PHE A 158 22.04 -2.68 -1.32
N ASP A 159 21.86 -1.85 -2.35
CA ASP A 159 20.55 -1.49 -2.89
C ASP A 159 19.96 -2.66 -3.69
N MET A 160 18.80 -3.15 -3.25
CA MET A 160 18.07 -4.25 -3.90
C MET A 160 16.81 -3.75 -4.60
N THR A 161 16.63 -2.44 -4.70
CA THR A 161 15.39 -1.84 -5.24
C THR A 161 15.15 -2.25 -6.68
N ASP A 162 16.20 -2.26 -7.53
CA ASP A 162 16.06 -2.65 -8.93
C ASP A 162 15.73 -4.13 -9.10
N ASP A 163 16.31 -5.01 -8.26
CA ASP A 163 16.02 -6.44 -8.27
C ASP A 163 14.56 -6.71 -7.84
N VAL A 164 14.08 -5.99 -6.81
CA VAL A 164 12.70 -6.08 -6.36
C VAL A 164 11.73 -5.55 -7.43
N LEU A 165 12.04 -4.42 -8.08
CA LEU A 165 11.25 -3.89 -9.19
C LEU A 165 11.19 -4.85 -10.37
N HIS A 166 12.32 -5.51 -10.68
CA HIS A 166 12.36 -6.53 -11.71
C HIS A 166 11.43 -7.71 -11.37
N GLU A 167 11.50 -8.22 -10.15
CA GLU A 167 10.65 -9.32 -9.71
C GLU A 167 9.16 -8.94 -9.66
N LEU A 168 8.83 -7.70 -9.28
CA LEU A 168 7.46 -7.18 -9.33
C LEU A 168 6.90 -7.18 -10.76
N ARG A 169 7.72 -6.80 -11.76
CA ARG A 169 7.30 -6.86 -13.17
C ARG A 169 7.05 -8.29 -13.64
N ASN A 170 7.87 -9.26 -13.20
CA ASN A 170 7.66 -10.67 -13.50
C ASN A 170 6.34 -11.17 -12.91
N LEU A 171 6.05 -10.87 -11.62
CA LEU A 171 4.81 -11.24 -10.94
C LEU A 171 3.57 -10.62 -11.60
N SER A 172 3.71 -9.49 -12.28
CA SER A 172 2.60 -8.84 -13.01
C SER A 172 2.38 -9.44 -14.40
N SER A 173 3.42 -10.03 -14.99
CA SER A 173 3.38 -10.63 -16.36
C SER A 173 2.80 -12.05 -16.38
N ASP A 174 2.77 -12.73 -15.24
CA ASP A 174 2.27 -14.11 -15.09
C ASP A 174 0.73 -14.20 -14.92
N LYS A 175 -0.01 -13.10 -15.22
CA LYS A 175 -1.47 -13.04 -15.28
C LYS A 175 -1.93 -13.15 -16.73
#